data_0e2f99b57c93eeeb5b1735c49a46a22f
#
_entry.id   0e2f99b57c93eeeb5b1735c49a46a22f
#
_cell.length_a   1.000
_cell.length_b   1.000
_cell.length_c   1.000
_cell.angle_alpha   90.00
_cell.angle_beta   90.00
_cell.angle_gamma   90.00
#
_symmetry.space_group_name_H-M   'P 1'
#
loop_
_entity.id
_entity.type
_entity.pdbx_description
1 polymer ?
#
loop_
_entity_poly.entity_id
_entity_poly.type
_entity_poly.pdbx_seq_one_letter_code
_entity_poly.pdbx_strand_id
1 'polypeptide(L)'
;VASLQRSVDSTDPANWSNTKLASRLMLVGVYGNGLGSIKPAVRKGLGGIVLFGTPPSNLAKQLAALRASAPGDRLLVSSDEEGGMVQRLTRLTGKMPTAKRIGQTMTPAQTQAYAYSYGKRLKALGVGTNLAPVADLKYPGSWTDRDGRAYKTNPAANGRYVAAFARGMQAAGVMATVKHWPGGGAVVDTHK
;
A
#
# COMPACT_ATOMS: atom_id res chain seq x y z
N VAL A 1 32.20 41.58 12.89
CA VAL A 1 31.73 40.30 13.41
C VAL A 1 30.66 39.82 12.46
N ALA A 2 31.02 38.95 11.50
CA ALA A 2 30.07 38.35 10.56
C ALA A 2 29.22 37.31 11.33
N SER A 3 27.92 37.57 11.45
CA SER A 3 26.97 36.58 11.97
C SER A 3 26.88 35.45 10.96
N LEU A 4 27.34 34.25 11.33
CA LEU A 4 27.07 33.00 10.63
C LEU A 4 25.57 32.72 10.76
N GLN A 5 24.77 33.23 9.83
CA GLN A 5 23.42 32.75 9.63
C GLN A 5 23.52 31.28 9.18
N ARG A 6 23.32 30.32 10.10
CA ARG A 6 23.10 28.95 9.71
C ARG A 6 21.87 28.91 8.81
N SER A 7 22.04 28.53 7.54
CA SER A 7 20.93 28.28 6.66
C SER A 7 20.06 27.20 7.30
N VAL A 8 18.82 27.53 7.61
CA VAL A 8 17.84 26.56 8.16
C VAL A 8 17.61 25.50 7.10
N ASP A 9 17.95 24.23 7.39
CA ASP A 9 17.69 23.14 6.47
C ASP A 9 16.17 22.99 6.30
N SER A 10 15.66 23.39 5.15
CA SER A 10 14.25 23.34 4.82
C SER A 10 13.73 21.92 4.60
N THR A 11 14.63 20.93 4.56
CA THR A 11 14.28 19.50 4.42
C THR A 11 14.12 18.81 5.77
N ASP A 12 14.66 19.42 6.86
CA ASP A 12 14.50 18.89 8.22
C ASP A 12 13.08 19.13 8.73
N PRO A 13 12.32 18.07 9.08
CA PRO A 13 10.98 18.19 9.63
C PRO A 13 10.88 19.06 10.90
N ALA A 14 11.95 19.16 11.69
CA ALA A 14 11.99 20.00 12.88
C ALA A 14 11.80 21.50 12.55
N ASN A 15 12.06 21.88 11.31
CA ASN A 15 11.92 23.26 10.81
C ASN A 15 10.60 23.49 10.06
N TRP A 16 9.69 22.51 10.05
CA TRP A 16 8.43 22.64 9.31
C TRP A 16 7.32 23.20 10.19
N SER A 17 6.40 23.96 9.57
CA SER A 17 5.17 24.36 10.24
C SER A 17 4.28 23.13 10.56
N ASN A 18 3.44 23.25 11.58
CA ASN A 18 2.48 22.20 11.95
C ASN A 18 1.58 21.83 10.76
N THR A 19 1.17 22.79 9.94
CA THR A 19 0.38 22.54 8.72
C THR A 19 1.15 21.67 7.73
N LYS A 20 2.44 21.93 7.52
CA LYS A 20 3.28 21.13 6.63
C LYS A 20 3.49 19.73 7.19
N LEU A 21 3.75 19.61 8.49
CA LEU A 21 3.87 18.31 9.17
C LEU A 21 2.57 17.49 9.04
N ALA A 22 1.42 18.08 9.36
CA ALA A 22 0.13 17.43 9.23
C ALA A 22 -0.14 16.96 7.78
N SER A 23 0.08 17.84 6.80
CA SER A 23 -0.12 17.49 5.39
C SER A 23 0.73 16.29 4.96
N ARG A 24 1.97 16.19 5.45
CA ARG A 24 2.89 15.08 5.14
C ARG A 24 2.50 13.74 5.74
N LEU A 25 1.69 13.75 6.81
CA LEU A 25 1.18 12.54 7.45
C LEU A 25 -0.15 12.06 6.85
N MET A 26 -0.79 12.85 5.99
CA MET A 26 -2.07 12.49 5.41
C MET A 26 -1.92 11.58 4.19
N LEU A 27 -2.72 10.49 4.17
CA LEU A 27 -3.00 9.68 3.00
C LEU A 27 -4.46 9.89 2.59
N VAL A 28 -4.69 10.38 1.37
CA VAL A 28 -6.04 10.69 0.88
C VAL A 28 -6.49 9.65 -0.14
N GLY A 29 -7.71 9.12 0.05
CA GLY A 29 -8.33 8.21 -0.91
C GLY A 29 -8.66 8.90 -2.22
N VAL A 30 -8.24 8.30 -3.35
CA VAL A 30 -8.49 8.82 -4.69
C VAL A 30 -9.13 7.74 -5.54
N TYR A 31 -10.32 8.00 -6.05
CA TYR A 31 -11.00 7.10 -6.98
C TYR A 31 -10.51 7.33 -8.42
N GLY A 32 -10.47 6.27 -9.22
CA GLY A 32 -9.80 6.12 -10.50
C GLY A 32 -9.68 7.37 -11.41
N ASN A 33 -10.74 8.16 -11.54
CA ASN A 33 -10.73 9.38 -12.37
C ASN A 33 -10.35 10.66 -11.58
N GLY A 34 -10.11 10.55 -10.27
CA GLY A 34 -9.87 11.69 -9.37
C GLY A 34 -8.41 12.16 -9.27
N LEU A 35 -7.47 11.57 -10.01
CA LEU A 35 -6.04 11.95 -9.90
C LEU A 35 -5.78 13.40 -10.27
N GLY A 36 -6.57 13.99 -11.17
CA GLY A 36 -6.45 15.41 -11.51
C GLY A 36 -6.90 16.33 -10.37
N SER A 37 -7.97 15.98 -9.66
CA SER A 37 -8.55 16.80 -8.59
C SER A 37 -7.65 16.90 -7.36
N ILE A 38 -6.83 15.90 -7.08
CA ILE A 38 -5.93 15.89 -5.92
C ILE A 38 -4.64 16.71 -6.14
N LYS A 39 -4.33 17.07 -7.40
CA LYS A 39 -3.09 17.77 -7.76
C LYS A 39 -2.83 19.08 -6.97
N PRO A 40 -3.83 19.93 -6.66
CA PRO A 40 -3.61 21.10 -5.81
C PRO A 40 -3.11 20.76 -4.41
N ALA A 41 -3.65 19.70 -3.79
CA ALA A 41 -3.20 19.24 -2.47
C ALA A 41 -1.78 18.65 -2.53
N VAL A 42 -1.47 17.90 -3.59
CA VAL A 42 -0.11 17.37 -3.83
C VAL A 42 0.91 18.49 -3.95
N ARG A 43 0.61 19.55 -4.70
CA ARG A 43 1.48 20.73 -4.81
C ARG A 43 1.71 21.44 -3.46
N LYS A 44 0.75 21.37 -2.55
CA LYS A 44 0.86 21.92 -1.18
C LYS A 44 1.57 20.98 -0.21
N GLY A 45 2.08 19.83 -0.66
CA GLY A 45 2.87 18.92 0.16
C GLY A 45 2.10 17.79 0.82
N LEU A 46 0.95 17.35 0.24
CA LEU A 46 0.26 16.13 0.67
C LEU A 46 1.24 14.96 0.74
N GLY A 47 1.19 14.17 1.82
CA GLY A 47 2.09 13.04 2.05
C GLY A 47 1.87 11.88 1.08
N GLY A 48 0.61 11.55 0.79
CA GLY A 48 0.33 10.46 -0.14
C GLY A 48 -1.13 10.29 -0.51
N ILE A 49 -1.36 9.31 -1.38
CA ILE A 49 -2.68 8.91 -1.85
C ILE A 49 -2.88 7.40 -1.72
N VAL A 50 -4.12 6.99 -1.55
CA VAL A 50 -4.55 5.59 -1.63
C VAL A 50 -5.48 5.45 -2.84
N LEU A 51 -5.15 4.55 -3.75
CA LEU A 51 -5.94 4.31 -4.96
C LEU A 51 -7.16 3.43 -4.67
N PHE A 52 -8.32 3.90 -5.09
CA PHE A 52 -9.60 3.18 -5.04
C PHE A 52 -10.28 3.12 -6.40
N GLY A 53 -11.29 2.26 -6.49
CA GLY A 53 -12.08 2.08 -7.70
C GLY A 53 -11.30 1.46 -8.86
N THR A 54 -11.71 1.76 -10.08
CA THR A 54 -11.07 1.24 -11.29
C THR A 54 -10.11 2.29 -11.86
N PRO A 55 -8.80 2.02 -11.83
CA PRO A 55 -7.81 2.96 -12.34
C PRO A 55 -7.86 3.04 -13.87
N PRO A 56 -7.49 4.19 -14.46
CA PRO A 56 -7.40 4.35 -15.90
C PRO A 56 -6.22 3.53 -16.48
N SER A 57 -6.31 3.18 -17.76
CA SER A 57 -5.26 2.41 -18.46
C SER A 57 -3.91 3.13 -18.49
N ASN A 58 -3.90 4.45 -18.47
CA ASN A 58 -2.70 5.29 -18.46
C ASN A 58 -2.27 5.71 -17.03
N LEU A 59 -2.63 4.91 -16.00
CA LEU A 59 -2.35 5.20 -14.58
C LEU A 59 -0.88 5.58 -14.35
N ALA A 60 0.07 4.83 -14.90
CA ALA A 60 1.50 5.08 -14.71
C ALA A 60 1.90 6.50 -15.15
N LYS A 61 1.41 6.96 -16.32
CA LYS A 61 1.65 8.32 -16.82
C LYS A 61 1.04 9.37 -15.90
N GLN A 62 -0.18 9.15 -15.41
CA GLN A 62 -0.85 10.09 -14.51
C GLN A 62 -0.15 10.17 -13.15
N LEU A 63 0.30 9.03 -12.57
CA LEU A 63 1.04 9.01 -11.32
C LEU A 63 2.42 9.68 -11.46
N ALA A 64 3.11 9.48 -12.57
CA ALA A 64 4.37 10.17 -12.84
C ALA A 64 4.17 11.70 -12.90
N ALA A 65 3.16 12.18 -13.63
CA ALA A 65 2.84 13.60 -13.70
C ALA A 65 2.39 14.18 -12.35
N LEU A 66 1.66 13.40 -11.55
CA LEU A 66 1.24 13.81 -10.22
C LEU A 66 2.43 13.92 -9.28
N ARG A 67 3.35 12.94 -9.30
CA ARG A 67 4.57 12.93 -8.49
C ARG A 67 5.49 14.09 -8.85
N ALA A 68 5.69 14.38 -10.14
CA ALA A 68 6.47 15.52 -10.59
C ALA A 68 5.89 16.88 -10.12
N SER A 69 4.63 16.92 -9.71
CA SER A 69 4.02 18.13 -9.14
C SER A 69 4.20 18.24 -7.62
N ALA A 70 4.69 17.19 -6.95
CA ALA A 70 4.91 17.16 -5.52
C ALA A 70 6.24 17.86 -5.17
N PRO A 71 6.31 18.64 -4.07
CA PRO A 71 7.57 19.21 -3.60
C PRO A 71 8.60 18.11 -3.30
N GLY A 72 9.75 18.15 -4.00
CA GLY A 72 10.84 17.16 -3.89
C GLY A 72 10.44 15.76 -4.33
N ASP A 73 9.48 15.61 -5.25
CA ASP A 73 8.97 14.34 -5.79
C ASP A 73 8.50 13.33 -4.73
N ARG A 74 8.15 13.83 -3.54
CA ARG A 74 7.80 13.02 -2.37
C ARG A 74 6.29 12.84 -2.25
N LEU A 75 5.72 11.98 -3.08
CA LEU A 75 4.33 11.53 -2.96
C LEU A 75 4.29 10.02 -2.76
N LEU A 76 3.77 9.56 -1.62
CA LEU A 76 3.48 8.16 -1.39
C LEU A 76 2.25 7.76 -2.20
N VAL A 77 2.36 6.68 -2.97
CA VAL A 77 1.22 6.11 -3.72
C VAL A 77 1.00 4.70 -3.22
N SER A 78 -0.19 4.48 -2.68
CA SER A 78 -0.59 3.21 -2.05
C SER A 78 -1.79 2.59 -2.76
N SER A 79 -1.94 1.27 -2.65
CA SER A 79 -3.10 0.52 -3.10
C SER A 79 -3.32 -0.71 -2.21
N ASP A 80 -4.58 -1.16 -2.09
CA ASP A 80 -4.91 -2.44 -1.47
C ASP A 80 -4.81 -3.56 -2.50
N GLU A 81 -3.73 -4.30 -2.47
CA GLU A 81 -3.49 -5.44 -3.36
C GLU A 81 -3.28 -6.71 -2.51
N GLU A 82 -4.38 -7.18 -1.88
CA GLU A 82 -4.39 -8.39 -1.05
C GLU A 82 -4.59 -9.65 -1.89
N GLY A 83 -5.21 -9.49 -3.04
CA GLY A 83 -5.71 -10.56 -3.89
C GLY A 83 -7.20 -10.85 -3.68
N GLY A 84 -7.77 -11.64 -4.58
CA GLY A 84 -9.20 -11.96 -4.55
C GLY A 84 -10.06 -10.72 -4.75
N MET A 85 -10.99 -10.47 -3.81
CA MET A 85 -11.92 -9.34 -3.89
C MET A 85 -11.27 -7.99 -3.52
N VAL A 86 -10.17 -8.01 -2.78
CA VAL A 86 -9.45 -6.78 -2.39
C VAL A 86 -8.21 -6.63 -3.27
N GLN A 87 -8.46 -6.14 -4.47
CA GLN A 87 -7.44 -5.89 -5.47
C GLN A 87 -7.92 -4.76 -6.39
N ARG A 88 -7.29 -3.58 -6.31
CA ARG A 88 -7.73 -2.36 -7.02
C ARG A 88 -7.20 -2.30 -8.45
N LEU A 89 -6.00 -2.86 -8.68
CA LEU A 89 -5.26 -2.71 -9.93
C LEU A 89 -5.36 -3.93 -10.84
N THR A 90 -6.35 -4.81 -10.63
CA THR A 90 -6.51 -6.09 -11.35
C THR A 90 -6.40 -5.94 -12.87
N ARG A 91 -6.98 -4.89 -13.46
CA ARG A 91 -6.95 -4.66 -14.92
C ARG A 91 -5.55 -4.36 -15.46
N LEU A 92 -4.66 -3.83 -14.62
CA LEU A 92 -3.30 -3.42 -15.00
C LEU A 92 -2.23 -4.43 -14.59
N THR A 93 -2.49 -5.18 -13.51
CA THR A 93 -1.52 -6.10 -12.91
C THR A 93 -1.86 -7.57 -13.09
N GLY A 94 -3.09 -7.88 -13.56
CA GLY A 94 -3.63 -9.23 -13.59
C GLY A 94 -4.17 -9.67 -12.23
N LYS A 95 -5.02 -10.70 -12.25
CA LYS A 95 -5.61 -11.28 -11.03
C LYS A 95 -4.56 -11.88 -10.11
N MET A 96 -4.71 -11.63 -8.81
CA MET A 96 -3.96 -12.29 -7.73
C MET A 96 -4.91 -13.24 -6.98
N PRO A 97 -4.48 -14.48 -6.66
CA PRO A 97 -5.28 -15.40 -5.84
C PRO A 97 -5.56 -14.80 -4.46
N THR A 98 -6.63 -15.24 -3.80
CA THR A 98 -6.89 -14.91 -2.39
C THR A 98 -5.77 -15.42 -1.50
N ALA A 99 -5.54 -14.79 -0.33
CA ALA A 99 -4.58 -15.27 0.67
C ALA A 99 -4.87 -16.74 1.06
N LYS A 100 -6.15 -17.09 1.22
CA LYS A 100 -6.59 -18.48 1.46
C LYS A 100 -6.10 -19.43 0.37
N ARG A 101 -6.26 -19.06 -0.90
CA ARG A 101 -5.82 -19.89 -2.04
C ARG A 101 -4.28 -20.01 -2.07
N ILE A 102 -3.58 -18.90 -1.88
CA ILE A 102 -2.11 -18.90 -1.76
C ILE A 102 -1.67 -19.85 -0.63
N GLY A 103 -2.26 -19.73 0.56
CA GLY A 103 -1.96 -20.60 1.69
C GLY A 103 -2.25 -22.08 1.43
N GLN A 104 -3.16 -22.43 0.52
CA GLN A 104 -3.51 -23.81 0.16
C GLN A 104 -2.57 -24.38 -0.92
N THR A 105 -2.11 -23.56 -1.87
CA THR A 105 -1.49 -24.05 -3.11
C THR A 105 -0.03 -23.69 -3.28
N MET A 106 0.51 -22.79 -2.44
CA MET A 106 1.89 -22.34 -2.51
C MET A 106 2.62 -22.63 -1.20
N THR A 107 3.91 -22.84 -1.26
CA THR A 107 4.81 -22.77 -0.10
C THR A 107 5.13 -21.30 0.23
N PRO A 108 5.64 -20.97 1.44
CA PRO A 108 6.13 -19.63 1.74
C PRO A 108 7.17 -19.11 0.72
N ALA A 109 8.08 -19.96 0.25
CA ALA A 109 9.07 -19.57 -0.76
C ALA A 109 8.42 -19.20 -2.11
N GLN A 110 7.45 -20.00 -2.56
CA GLN A 110 6.67 -19.69 -3.76
C GLN A 110 5.83 -18.42 -3.59
N THR A 111 5.29 -18.20 -2.38
CA THR A 111 4.55 -16.96 -2.04
C THR A 111 5.46 -15.73 -2.14
N GLN A 112 6.70 -15.83 -1.65
CA GLN A 112 7.68 -14.75 -1.77
C GLN A 112 8.03 -14.44 -3.23
N ALA A 113 8.29 -15.46 -4.04
CA ALA A 113 8.59 -15.29 -5.46
C ALA A 113 7.39 -14.69 -6.23
N TYR A 114 6.18 -15.14 -5.91
CA TYR A 114 4.93 -14.59 -6.47
C TYR A 114 4.77 -13.12 -6.11
N ALA A 115 4.90 -12.78 -4.81
CA ALA A 115 4.79 -11.41 -4.32
C ALA A 115 5.86 -10.49 -4.94
N TYR A 116 7.09 -10.98 -5.13
CA TYR A 116 8.15 -10.26 -5.85
C TYR A 116 7.71 -9.91 -7.29
N SER A 117 7.24 -10.91 -8.03
CA SER A 117 6.78 -10.70 -9.42
C SER A 117 5.61 -9.74 -9.50
N TYR A 118 4.68 -9.80 -8.54
CA TYR A 118 3.55 -8.88 -8.45
C TYR A 118 4.01 -7.47 -8.08
N GLY A 119 4.90 -7.34 -7.10
CA GLY A 119 5.50 -6.08 -6.68
C GLY A 119 6.23 -5.35 -7.82
N LYS A 120 6.93 -6.08 -8.69
CA LYS A 120 7.54 -5.50 -9.90
C LYS A 120 6.50 -4.81 -10.80
N ARG A 121 5.31 -5.41 -10.95
CA ARG A 121 4.21 -4.80 -11.72
C ARG A 121 3.68 -3.54 -11.03
N LEU A 122 3.50 -3.56 -9.71
CA LEU A 122 3.12 -2.37 -8.94
C LEU A 122 4.14 -1.25 -9.08
N LYS A 123 5.42 -1.58 -8.94
CA LYS A 123 6.52 -0.62 -9.10
C LYS A 123 6.53 0.05 -10.47
N ALA A 124 6.32 -0.75 -11.53
CA ALA A 124 6.24 -0.24 -12.91
C ALA A 124 5.08 0.73 -13.12
N LEU A 125 3.98 0.58 -12.39
CA LEU A 125 2.85 1.52 -12.39
C LEU A 125 3.12 2.79 -11.56
N GLY A 126 4.20 2.82 -10.77
CA GLY A 126 4.49 3.92 -9.86
C GLY A 126 3.83 3.78 -8.48
N VAL A 127 3.31 2.59 -8.12
CA VAL A 127 2.79 2.31 -6.79
C VAL A 127 3.95 1.87 -5.90
N GLY A 128 4.21 2.64 -4.85
CA GLY A 128 5.36 2.43 -3.95
C GLY A 128 4.99 1.70 -2.65
N THR A 129 3.69 1.56 -2.36
CA THR A 129 3.21 0.91 -1.13
C THR A 129 2.03 0.02 -1.43
N ASN A 130 2.09 -1.21 -0.96
CA ASN A 130 0.96 -2.12 -0.92
C ASN A 130 0.42 -2.20 0.51
N LEU A 131 -0.87 -1.88 0.71
CA LEU A 131 -1.56 -2.01 1.99
C LEU A 131 -1.96 -3.48 2.22
N ALA A 132 -0.99 -4.36 2.14
CA ALA A 132 -1.03 -5.81 2.31
C ALA A 132 0.36 -6.31 2.73
N PRO A 133 0.49 -7.51 3.32
CA PRO A 133 -0.53 -8.56 3.46
C PRO A 133 -1.42 -8.42 4.69
N VAL A 134 -2.56 -9.13 4.67
CA VAL A 134 -3.40 -9.34 5.85
C VAL A 134 -2.76 -10.40 6.74
N ALA A 135 -2.51 -10.04 8.00
CA ALA A 135 -1.94 -10.94 9.01
C ALA A 135 -2.99 -11.57 9.92
N ASP A 136 -4.24 -11.13 9.82
CA ASP A 136 -5.35 -11.68 10.59
C ASP A 136 -5.45 -13.19 10.39
N LEU A 137 -5.80 -13.89 11.46
CA LEU A 137 -5.99 -15.32 11.41
C LEU A 137 -7.37 -15.68 10.83
N LYS A 138 -7.40 -16.85 10.23
CA LYS A 138 -8.64 -17.45 9.78
C LYS A 138 -9.38 -18.06 10.97
N TYR A 139 -10.47 -17.45 11.40
CA TYR A 139 -11.42 -18.03 12.33
C TYR A 139 -12.68 -18.47 11.60
N PRO A 140 -13.25 -19.65 11.90
CA PRO A 140 -14.48 -20.11 11.28
C PRO A 140 -15.60 -19.07 11.38
N GLY A 141 -16.23 -18.72 10.25
CA GLY A 141 -17.33 -17.75 10.20
C GLY A 141 -16.91 -16.28 10.26
N SER A 142 -15.64 -15.99 10.50
CA SER A 142 -15.15 -14.60 10.44
C SER A 142 -15.17 -14.04 9.02
N TRP A 143 -15.18 -12.71 8.90
CA TRP A 143 -15.12 -12.04 7.61
C TRP A 143 -13.82 -12.35 6.83
N THR A 144 -12.70 -12.56 7.53
CA THR A 144 -11.42 -12.93 6.91
C THR A 144 -11.44 -14.34 6.32
N ASP A 145 -12.20 -15.27 6.93
CA ASP A 145 -12.40 -16.62 6.38
C ASP A 145 -13.37 -16.60 5.20
N ARG A 146 -14.53 -15.96 5.38
CA ARG A 146 -15.57 -15.85 4.35
C ARG A 146 -15.02 -15.26 3.06
N ASP A 147 -14.25 -14.19 3.17
CA ASP A 147 -13.71 -13.43 2.03
C ASP A 147 -12.35 -13.96 1.56
N GLY A 148 -11.82 -14.98 2.22
CA GLY A 148 -10.56 -15.63 1.86
C GLY A 148 -9.31 -14.77 2.07
N ARG A 149 -9.36 -13.82 3.01
CA ARG A 149 -8.30 -12.82 3.23
C ARG A 149 -7.18 -13.29 4.17
N ALA A 150 -7.34 -14.43 4.84
CA ALA A 150 -6.33 -15.01 5.73
C ALA A 150 -5.67 -16.25 5.10
N TYR A 151 -4.35 -16.40 5.28
CA TYR A 151 -3.60 -17.55 4.72
C TYR A 151 -3.87 -18.85 5.47
N LYS A 152 -3.81 -18.82 6.80
CA LYS A 152 -3.87 -20.00 7.68
C LYS A 152 -4.62 -19.69 8.98
N THR A 153 -5.01 -20.77 9.67
CA THR A 153 -5.60 -20.73 11.02
C THR A 153 -4.54 -20.74 12.12
N ASN A 154 -3.43 -21.46 11.91
CA ASN A 154 -2.33 -21.52 12.87
C ASN A 154 -1.48 -20.27 12.80
N PRO A 155 -1.22 -19.55 13.93
CA PRO A 155 -0.49 -18.28 13.95
C PRO A 155 0.92 -18.37 13.35
N ALA A 156 1.70 -19.39 13.72
CA ALA A 156 3.06 -19.56 13.23
C ALA A 156 3.10 -19.86 11.72
N ALA A 157 2.16 -20.68 11.25
CA ALA A 157 2.02 -20.96 9.82
C ALA A 157 1.60 -19.69 9.06
N ASN A 158 0.61 -18.95 9.57
CA ASN A 158 0.14 -17.70 8.97
C ASN A 158 1.28 -16.68 8.87
N GLY A 159 2.04 -16.48 9.96
CA GLY A 159 3.17 -15.57 10.01
C GLY A 159 4.25 -15.87 8.95
N ARG A 160 4.51 -17.15 8.63
CA ARG A 160 5.45 -17.52 7.56
C ARG A 160 4.99 -17.00 6.18
N TYR A 161 3.70 -17.08 5.86
CA TYR A 161 3.16 -16.58 4.59
C TYR A 161 3.14 -15.06 4.54
N VAL A 162 2.71 -14.42 5.64
CA VAL A 162 2.73 -12.95 5.78
C VAL A 162 4.14 -12.40 5.58
N ALA A 163 5.12 -12.97 6.27
CA ALA A 163 6.52 -12.56 6.15
C ALA A 163 7.08 -12.82 4.73
N ALA A 164 6.71 -13.94 4.11
CA ALA A 164 7.14 -14.26 2.74
C ALA A 164 6.57 -13.26 1.74
N PHE A 165 5.28 -12.95 1.84
CA PHE A 165 4.64 -11.94 0.98
C PHE A 165 5.29 -10.56 1.16
N ALA A 166 5.47 -10.11 2.40
CA ALA A 166 6.10 -8.83 2.69
C ALA A 166 7.52 -8.75 2.13
N ARG A 167 8.36 -9.78 2.35
CA ARG A 167 9.72 -9.83 1.79
C ARG A 167 9.74 -9.79 0.28
N GLY A 168 8.80 -10.48 -0.39
CA GLY A 168 8.68 -10.44 -1.84
C GLY A 168 8.38 -9.04 -2.36
N MET A 169 7.40 -8.34 -1.75
CA MET A 169 7.07 -6.95 -2.08
C MET A 169 8.27 -6.02 -1.87
N GLN A 170 8.94 -6.12 -0.72
CA GLN A 170 10.11 -5.30 -0.37
C GLN A 170 11.27 -5.53 -1.34
N ALA A 171 11.54 -6.78 -1.70
CA ALA A 171 12.56 -7.11 -2.71
C ALA A 171 12.25 -6.51 -4.09
N ALA A 172 10.97 -6.28 -4.41
CA ALA A 172 10.54 -5.59 -5.63
C ALA A 172 10.62 -4.05 -5.51
N GLY A 173 10.99 -3.51 -4.35
CA GLY A 173 11.04 -2.07 -4.08
C GLY A 173 9.66 -1.46 -3.81
N VAL A 174 8.72 -2.25 -3.28
CA VAL A 174 7.38 -1.83 -2.82
C VAL A 174 7.28 -2.06 -1.33
N MET A 175 6.93 -1.04 -0.57
CA MET A 175 6.66 -1.19 0.87
C MET A 175 5.44 -2.08 1.08
N ALA A 176 5.53 -3.02 2.02
CA ALA A 176 4.42 -3.85 2.44
C ALA A 176 3.91 -3.37 3.80
N THR A 177 2.60 -3.24 3.93
CA THR A 177 1.93 -2.83 5.17
C THR A 177 1.15 -4.02 5.73
N VAL A 178 1.71 -4.64 6.76
CA VAL A 178 1.05 -5.75 7.46
C VAL A 178 -0.13 -5.22 8.26
N LYS A 179 -1.31 -5.82 8.07
CA LYS A 179 -2.56 -5.37 8.68
C LYS A 179 -3.41 -6.55 9.14
N HIS A 180 -4.35 -6.38 10.06
CA HIS A 180 -4.73 -5.17 10.77
C HIS A 180 -4.17 -5.23 12.20
N TRP A 181 -3.83 -4.11 12.79
CA TRP A 181 -3.41 -4.06 14.18
C TRP A 181 -4.54 -3.48 15.05
N PRO A 182 -4.85 -4.05 16.21
CA PRO A 182 -4.26 -5.25 16.88
C PRO A 182 -4.75 -6.58 16.31
N GLY A 183 -5.63 -6.62 15.32
CA GLY A 183 -6.15 -7.77 14.62
C GLY A 183 -7.68 -7.75 14.50
N GLY A 184 -8.18 -8.13 13.31
CA GLY A 184 -9.61 -8.16 12.97
C GLY A 184 -10.15 -9.58 12.69
N GLY A 185 -9.31 -10.62 12.84
CA GLY A 185 -9.65 -11.96 12.39
C GLY A 185 -10.81 -12.63 13.13
N ALA A 186 -11.07 -12.27 14.37
CA ALA A 186 -12.12 -12.88 15.21
C ALA A 186 -13.43 -12.09 15.26
N VAL A 187 -13.50 -10.92 14.58
CA VAL A 187 -14.69 -10.06 14.63
C VAL A 187 -15.52 -10.15 13.36
N VAL A 188 -16.76 -9.71 13.45
CA VAL A 188 -17.62 -9.48 12.29
C VAL A 188 -17.09 -8.27 11.49
N ASP A 189 -17.53 -8.16 10.24
CA ASP A 189 -17.12 -7.07 9.35
C ASP A 189 -17.43 -5.70 10.00
N THR A 190 -16.37 -4.94 10.28
CA THR A 190 -16.46 -3.62 10.91
C THR A 190 -16.85 -2.50 9.93
N HIS A 191 -17.04 -2.82 8.65
CA HIS A 191 -17.51 -1.89 7.62
C HIS A 191 -19.04 -1.86 7.48
N LYS A 192 -19.76 -2.61 8.32
CA LYS A 192 -21.23 -2.70 8.32
C LYS A 192 -21.81 -2.07 9.56
#